data_4f7f38c594f8a588d3bd1e9d6f04fc5c
#
_entry.id   4f7f38c594f8a588d3bd1e9d6f04fc5c
#
_cell.length_a   1.000
_cell.length_b   1.000
_cell.length_c   1.000
_cell.angle_alpha   90.00
_cell.angle_beta   90.00
_cell.angle_gamma   90.00
#
_symmetry.space_group_name_H-M   'P 1'
#
loop_
_entity.id
_entity.type
_entity.pdbx_description
1 polymer ?
#
loop_
_entity_poly.entity_id
_entity_poly.type
_entity_poly.pdbx_seq_one_letter_code
_entity_poly.pdbx_strand_id
1 'polypeptide(L)'
;MGFEYDELKAFFQLRSPVTSCLDLLEEGNRRSGTYKLTFGEEKKDAFCDMSTLGGGWTVIQRRGDFGNPQDYFLRNWTDYRNGFGSSQKELWLGLEYIFMLTNVESVQVHTFILDSYVAKLIFLF
;
A
#
# COMPACT_ATOMS: atom_id res chain seq x y z
N MET A 1 10.59 11.98 -33.60
CA MET A 1 11.83 11.70 -32.89
C MET A 1 11.66 10.52 -32.00
N GLY A 2 12.37 9.43 -32.32
CA GLY A 2 12.21 8.17 -31.60
C GLY A 2 12.59 8.26 -30.15
N PHE A 3 13.60 9.03 -29.84
CA PHE A 3 14.05 9.23 -28.47
C PHE A 3 12.96 9.89 -27.61
N GLU A 4 12.24 10.86 -28.15
CA GLU A 4 11.16 11.52 -27.43
C GLU A 4 9.99 10.56 -27.17
N TYR A 5 9.71 9.70 -28.12
CA TYR A 5 8.68 8.68 -27.95
C TYR A 5 9.02 7.72 -26.81
N ASP A 6 10.27 7.22 -26.77
CA ASP A 6 10.71 6.29 -25.74
C ASP A 6 10.71 6.94 -24.37
N GLU A 7 11.12 8.21 -24.29
CA GLU A 7 11.08 8.95 -23.03
C GLU A 7 9.64 9.17 -22.55
N LEU A 8 8.73 9.50 -23.47
CA LEU A 8 7.32 9.66 -23.14
C LEU A 8 6.72 8.34 -22.67
N LYS A 9 7.06 7.24 -23.33
CA LYS A 9 6.58 5.92 -22.93
C LYS A 9 7.05 5.57 -21.52
N ALA A 10 8.33 5.78 -21.22
CA ALA A 10 8.87 5.56 -19.89
C ALA A 10 8.19 6.46 -18.87
N PHE A 11 7.97 7.71 -19.22
CA PHE A 11 7.29 8.68 -18.38
C PHE A 11 5.85 8.22 -18.05
N PHE A 12 5.10 7.77 -19.05
CA PHE A 12 3.75 7.27 -18.84
C PHE A 12 3.73 5.99 -17.99
N GLN A 13 4.71 5.10 -18.17
CA GLN A 13 4.82 3.91 -17.35
C GLN A 13 5.09 4.24 -15.89
N LEU A 14 5.99 5.22 -15.65
CA LEU A 14 6.29 5.69 -14.29
C LEU A 14 5.10 6.44 -13.67
N ARG A 15 4.25 7.00 -14.50
CA ARG A 15 3.06 7.73 -14.08
C ARG A 15 1.77 6.97 -14.33
N SER A 16 1.86 5.65 -14.45
CA SER A 16 0.65 4.81 -14.47
C SER A 16 -0.20 5.14 -13.24
N PRO A 17 -1.52 5.21 -13.39
CA PRO A 17 -2.37 5.63 -12.28
C PRO A 17 -2.14 4.77 -11.05
N VAL A 18 -1.77 5.42 -9.95
CA VAL A 18 -1.68 4.79 -8.66
C VAL A 18 -2.45 5.66 -7.69
N THR A 19 -3.47 5.09 -7.08
CA THR A 19 -4.26 5.77 -6.07
C THR A 19 -3.80 5.29 -4.70
N SER A 20 -3.40 6.22 -3.85
CA SER A 20 -2.99 5.94 -2.49
C SER A 20 -4.10 6.27 -1.49
N CYS A 21 -3.89 5.87 -0.25
CA CYS A 21 -4.81 6.27 0.82
C CYS A 21 -4.83 7.78 1.02
N LEU A 22 -3.70 8.47 0.78
CA LEU A 22 -3.66 9.93 0.86
C LEU A 22 -4.56 10.55 -0.19
N ASP A 23 -4.55 10.04 -1.43
CA ASP A 23 -5.43 10.52 -2.48
C ASP A 23 -6.89 10.41 -2.08
N LEU A 24 -7.27 9.27 -1.48
CA LEU A 24 -8.63 9.05 -1.02
C LEU A 24 -9.01 9.98 0.13
N LEU A 25 -8.08 10.25 1.03
CA LEU A 25 -8.30 11.23 2.11
C LEU A 25 -8.56 12.62 1.52
N GLU A 26 -7.77 13.03 0.55
CA GLU A 26 -7.92 14.33 -0.11
C GLU A 26 -9.25 14.44 -0.87
N GLU A 27 -9.79 13.32 -1.33
CA GLU A 27 -11.12 13.26 -1.94
C GLU A 27 -12.26 13.33 -0.92
N GLY A 28 -11.95 13.31 0.37
CA GLY A 28 -12.94 13.44 1.44
C GLY A 28 -13.25 12.15 2.20
N ASN A 29 -12.53 11.07 1.95
CA ASN A 29 -12.74 9.82 2.66
C ASN A 29 -12.04 9.87 4.02
N ARG A 30 -12.79 10.00 5.09
CA ARG A 30 -12.27 10.23 6.44
C ARG A 30 -12.34 9.04 7.37
N ARG A 31 -12.91 7.93 6.93
CA ARG A 31 -13.06 6.73 7.76
C ARG A 31 -11.95 5.75 7.45
N SER A 32 -11.25 5.29 8.47
CA SER A 32 -10.30 4.20 8.32
C SER A 32 -11.04 2.91 7.95
N GLY A 33 -10.46 2.14 7.06
CA GLY A 33 -11.07 0.90 6.60
C GLY A 33 -10.43 0.40 5.32
N THR A 34 -11.08 -0.60 4.74
CA THR A 34 -10.64 -1.19 3.48
C THR A 34 -11.14 -0.37 2.30
N TYR A 35 -10.22 -0.03 1.42
CA TYR A 35 -10.51 0.67 0.18
C TYR A 35 -9.86 -0.06 -0.98
N LYS A 36 -10.42 0.09 -2.17
CA LYS A 36 -9.78 -0.40 -3.38
C LYS A 36 -8.85 0.67 -3.91
N LEU A 37 -7.56 0.36 -3.92
CA LEU A 37 -6.56 1.23 -4.50
C LEU A 37 -6.28 0.82 -5.94
N THR A 38 -5.99 1.80 -6.79
CA THR A 38 -5.66 1.58 -8.18
C THR A 38 -4.14 1.45 -8.33
N PHE A 39 -3.71 0.40 -9.01
CA PHE A 39 -2.30 0.16 -9.34
C PHE A 39 -2.21 -0.15 -10.84
N GLY A 40 -2.11 0.92 -11.64
CA GLY A 40 -2.16 0.77 -13.08
C GLY A 40 -3.53 0.27 -13.53
N GLU A 41 -3.57 -0.92 -14.12
CA GLU A 41 -4.83 -1.53 -14.56
C GLU A 41 -5.48 -2.40 -13.49
N GLU A 42 -4.76 -2.66 -12.41
CA GLU A 42 -5.27 -3.50 -11.32
C GLU A 42 -5.90 -2.66 -10.21
N LYS A 43 -6.81 -3.28 -9.50
CA LYS A 43 -7.33 -2.75 -8.24
C LYS A 43 -7.07 -3.77 -7.14
N LYS A 44 -6.65 -3.27 -5.99
CA LYS A 44 -6.31 -4.12 -4.85
C LYS A 44 -6.88 -3.54 -3.57
N ASP A 45 -7.43 -4.42 -2.75
CA ASP A 45 -7.89 -4.03 -1.42
C ASP A 45 -6.70 -3.71 -0.54
N ALA A 46 -6.78 -2.58 0.13
CA ALA A 46 -5.79 -2.13 1.11
C ALA A 46 -6.49 -1.50 2.29
N PHE A 47 -5.83 -1.47 3.43
CA PHE A 47 -6.36 -0.76 4.58
C PHE A 47 -5.79 0.65 4.60
N CYS A 48 -6.68 1.63 4.71
CA CYS A 48 -6.31 3.03 4.84
C CYS A 48 -6.57 3.49 6.28
N ASP A 49 -5.53 3.99 6.92
CA ASP A 49 -5.65 4.64 8.23
C ASP A 49 -5.84 6.13 7.98
N MET A 50 -7.03 6.62 8.24
CA MET A 50 -7.43 7.98 7.95
C MET A 50 -7.39 8.88 9.19
N SER A 51 -6.93 8.36 10.32
CA SER A 51 -6.95 9.11 11.60
C SER A 51 -5.58 9.33 12.22
N THR A 52 -4.66 8.37 12.12
CA THR A 52 -3.35 8.47 12.75
C THR A 52 -2.54 9.59 12.11
N LEU A 53 -2.03 10.51 12.92
CA LEU A 53 -1.18 11.62 12.49
C LEU A 53 -1.72 12.33 11.23
N GLY A 54 -3.02 12.63 11.24
CA GLY A 54 -3.67 13.32 10.13
C GLY A 54 -4.26 12.43 9.05
N GLY A 55 -3.96 11.15 9.06
CA GLY A 55 -4.55 10.20 8.12
C GLY A 55 -3.84 10.12 6.78
N GLY A 56 -4.39 9.29 5.90
CA GLY A 56 -3.83 9.10 4.56
C GLY A 56 -2.75 8.02 4.50
N TRP A 57 -2.68 7.17 5.52
CA TRP A 57 -1.67 6.13 5.61
C TRP A 57 -2.16 4.86 4.93
N THR A 58 -1.34 4.32 4.04
CA THR A 58 -1.57 3.02 3.42
C THR A 58 -0.82 1.96 4.23
N VAL A 59 -1.54 0.98 4.74
CA VAL A 59 -0.94 -0.11 5.52
C VAL A 59 -0.25 -1.08 4.56
N ILE A 60 1.04 -1.27 4.75
CA ILE A 60 1.81 -2.23 3.94
C ILE A 60 2.07 -3.53 4.68
N GLN A 61 2.07 -3.49 6.00
CA GLN A 61 2.27 -4.68 6.84
C GLN A 61 1.51 -4.51 8.14
N ARG A 62 0.81 -5.56 8.54
CA ARG A 62 0.20 -5.66 9.87
C ARG A 62 0.45 -7.03 10.43
N ARG A 63 0.98 -7.09 11.64
CA ARG A 63 1.20 -8.31 12.40
C ARG A 63 0.41 -8.24 13.69
N GLY A 64 -0.19 -9.35 14.09
CA GLY A 64 -0.93 -9.41 15.35
C GLY A 64 -1.64 -10.74 15.51
N ASP A 65 -2.36 -10.88 16.61
CA ASP A 65 -3.13 -12.09 16.90
C ASP A 65 -4.53 -11.96 16.28
N PHE A 66 -4.63 -12.38 15.04
CA PHE A 66 -5.87 -12.37 14.28
C PHE A 66 -6.38 -13.78 13.95
N GLY A 67 -5.82 -14.80 14.62
CA GLY A 67 -6.24 -16.17 14.41
C GLY A 67 -5.44 -16.96 13.38
N ASN A 68 -4.42 -16.36 12.80
CA ASN A 68 -3.53 -17.06 11.87
C ASN A 68 -2.46 -17.86 12.63
N PRO A 69 -1.87 -18.90 12.01
CA PRO A 69 -0.74 -19.60 12.61
C PRO A 69 0.43 -18.68 12.89
N GLN A 70 1.29 -19.06 13.86
CA GLN A 70 2.44 -18.27 14.23
C GLN A 70 3.42 -18.06 13.07
N ASP A 71 3.52 -19.04 12.17
CA ASP A 71 4.39 -18.99 11.00
C ASP A 71 3.69 -18.46 9.74
N TYR A 72 2.63 -17.69 9.91
CA TYR A 72 1.82 -17.18 8.80
C TYR A 72 2.65 -16.37 7.78
N PHE A 73 3.71 -15.70 8.24
CA PHE A 73 4.59 -14.92 7.36
C PHE A 73 5.76 -15.72 6.79
N LEU A 74 5.84 -17.01 7.07
CA LEU A 74 6.83 -17.88 6.44
C LEU A 74 6.32 -18.26 5.04
N ARG A 75 6.70 -17.46 4.06
CA ARG A 75 6.17 -17.52 2.70
C ARG A 75 7.29 -17.52 1.68
N ASN A 76 6.96 -17.93 0.45
CA ASN A 76 7.90 -17.90 -0.66
C ASN A 76 7.97 -16.51 -1.31
N TRP A 77 8.86 -16.36 -2.27
CA TRP A 77 9.07 -15.11 -2.98
C TRP A 77 7.81 -14.61 -3.69
N THR A 78 7.09 -15.52 -4.35
CA THR A 78 5.88 -15.16 -5.10
C THR A 78 4.82 -14.54 -4.19
N ASP A 79 4.63 -15.10 -3.00
CA ASP A 79 3.69 -14.56 -2.02
C ASP A 79 4.13 -13.16 -1.55
N TYR A 80 5.41 -12.95 -1.30
CA TYR A 80 5.92 -11.65 -0.89
C TYR A 80 5.81 -10.61 -2.01
N ARG A 81 5.95 -11.04 -3.25
CA ARG A 81 5.78 -10.15 -4.39
C ARG A 81 4.32 -9.72 -4.57
N ASN A 82 3.40 -10.68 -4.49
CA ASN A 82 1.99 -10.44 -4.79
C ASN A 82 1.18 -9.96 -3.59
N GLY A 83 1.68 -10.20 -2.38
CA GLY A 83 0.95 -9.89 -1.16
C GLY A 83 0.15 -11.07 -0.65
N PHE A 84 -0.15 -11.05 0.63
CA PHE A 84 -0.96 -12.08 1.28
C PHE A 84 -1.63 -11.51 2.53
N GLY A 85 -2.56 -12.27 3.08
CA GLY A 85 -3.33 -11.84 4.24
C GLY A 85 -4.59 -11.09 3.86
N SER A 86 -5.09 -10.32 4.79
CA SER A 86 -6.36 -9.60 4.65
C SER A 86 -6.17 -8.15 5.09
N SER A 87 -6.82 -7.23 4.40
CA SER A 87 -6.78 -5.81 4.74
C SER A 87 -7.25 -5.53 6.17
N GLN A 88 -7.98 -6.45 6.80
CA GLN A 88 -8.50 -6.27 8.16
C GLN A 88 -7.83 -7.14 9.20
N LYS A 89 -6.86 -7.95 8.81
CA LYS A 89 -6.16 -8.88 9.70
C LYS A 89 -4.66 -8.74 9.48
N GLU A 90 -3.90 -9.83 9.70
CA GLU A 90 -2.50 -9.80 9.30
C GLU A 90 -2.40 -9.59 7.79
N LEU A 91 -1.44 -8.79 7.38
CA LEU A 91 -1.36 -8.31 6.00
C LEU A 91 0.09 -8.09 5.59
N TRP A 92 0.41 -8.48 4.38
CA TRP A 92 1.55 -8.00 3.61
C TRP A 92 1.01 -7.53 2.26
N LEU A 93 1.12 -6.24 1.97
CA LEU A 93 0.51 -5.64 0.78
C LEU A 93 1.07 -6.24 -0.52
N GLY A 94 2.36 -6.52 -0.55
CA GLY A 94 3.05 -7.05 -1.71
C GLY A 94 4.11 -6.09 -2.23
N LEU A 95 5.30 -6.63 -2.52
CA LEU A 95 6.43 -5.83 -2.99
C LEU A 95 6.12 -5.08 -4.29
N GLU A 96 5.37 -5.69 -5.18
CA GLU A 96 5.00 -5.08 -6.45
C GLU A 96 4.19 -3.80 -6.23
N TYR A 97 3.24 -3.83 -5.30
CA TYR A 97 2.39 -2.67 -5.00
C TYR A 97 3.15 -1.62 -4.18
N ILE A 98 3.99 -2.06 -3.25
CA ILE A 98 4.84 -1.15 -2.49
C ILE A 98 5.78 -0.40 -3.42
N PHE A 99 6.37 -1.11 -4.39
CA PHE A 99 7.23 -0.49 -5.41
C PHE A 99 6.47 0.59 -6.18
N MET A 100 5.25 0.29 -6.61
CA MET A 100 4.44 1.25 -7.36
C MET A 100 4.10 2.48 -6.53
N LEU A 101 3.74 2.29 -5.26
CA LEU A 101 3.47 3.40 -4.35
C LEU A 101 4.69 4.29 -4.15
N THR A 102 5.85 3.70 -3.94
CA THR A 102 7.08 4.44 -3.65
C THR A 102 7.69 5.08 -4.89
N ASN A 103 7.28 4.64 -6.07
CA ASN A 103 7.84 5.13 -7.32
C ASN A 103 7.11 6.38 -7.85
N VAL A 104 5.98 6.74 -7.27
CA VAL A 104 5.18 7.89 -7.71
C VAL A 104 5.66 9.18 -7.06
N GLU A 105 5.91 9.14 -5.78
CA GLU A 105 6.32 10.29 -4.97
C GLU A 105 7.22 9.85 -3.83
N SER A 106 7.80 10.83 -3.14
CA SER A 106 8.52 10.57 -1.90
C SER A 106 7.56 10.04 -0.85
N VAL A 107 8.02 9.08 -0.06
CA VAL A 107 7.18 8.43 0.95
C VAL A 107 7.84 8.51 2.33
N GLN A 108 7.02 8.47 3.37
CA GLN A 108 7.44 8.21 4.74
C GLN A 108 6.95 6.84 5.14
N VAL A 109 7.79 6.10 5.86
CA VAL A 109 7.39 4.81 6.42
C VAL A 109 7.43 4.94 7.93
N HIS A 110 6.32 4.62 8.57
CA HIS A 110 6.19 4.64 10.03
C HIS A 110 5.75 3.29 10.54
N THR A 111 6.25 2.92 11.71
CA THR A 111 5.82 1.72 12.40
C THR A 111 5.04 2.14 13.63
N PHE A 112 3.82 1.62 13.76
CA PHE A 112 2.99 1.88 14.92
C PHE A 112 2.74 0.57 15.66
N ILE A 113 2.76 0.66 16.98
CA ILE A 113 2.33 -0.42 17.86
C ILE A 113 0.96 0.01 18.41
N LEU A 114 -0.08 -0.69 17.96
CA LEU A 114 -1.46 -0.36 18.29
C LEU A 114 -2.07 -1.56 19.02
N ASP A 115 -2.40 -1.36 20.32
CA ASP A 115 -3.04 -2.38 21.14
C ASP A 115 -2.35 -3.75 21.04
N SER A 116 -2.91 -4.66 20.26
CA SER A 116 -2.44 -6.04 20.12
C SER A 116 -1.70 -6.31 18.81
N TYR A 117 -1.38 -5.29 18.02
CA TYR A 117 -0.72 -5.51 16.74
C TYR A 117 0.30 -4.43 16.39
N VAL A 118 1.18 -4.78 15.45
CA VAL A 118 2.17 -3.86 14.88
C VAL A 118 1.78 -3.60 13.43
N ALA A 119 1.67 -2.33 13.05
CA ALA A 119 1.38 -1.94 11.69
C ALA A 119 2.49 -1.08 11.13
N LYS A 120 2.86 -1.32 9.89
CA LYS A 120 3.73 -0.43 9.11
C LYS A 120 2.90 0.28 8.08
N LEU A 121 3.02 1.58 8.06
CA LEU A 121 2.20 2.44 7.23
C LEU A 121 3.09 3.22 6.28
N ILE A 122 2.61 3.44 5.06
CA ILE A 122 3.24 4.33 4.10
C ILE A 122 2.36 5.55 3.91
N PHE A 123 2.96 6.71 4.03
CA PHE A 123 2.34 7.99 3.71
C PHE A 123 3.04 8.57 2.48
N LEU A 124 2.27 8.97 1.48
CA LEU A 124 2.78 9.63 0.28
C LEU A 124 2.72 11.15 0.45
N PHE A 125 3.77 11.81 0.03
CA PHE A 125 3.82 13.27 0.03
C PHE A 125 3.18 13.85 -1.22
#